data_e77c0879dc21a5da76860bb1b04e28c1
#
_entry.id   e77c0879dc21a5da76860bb1b04e28c1
#
_cell.length_a   1.000
_cell.length_b   1.000
_cell.length_c   1.000
_cell.angle_alpha   90.00
_cell.angle_beta   90.00
_cell.angle_gamma   90.00
#
_symmetry.space_group_name_H-M   'P 1'
#
loop_
_entity.id
_entity.type
_entity.pdbx_description
1 polymer ?
#
loop_
_entity_poly.entity_id
_entity_poly.type
_entity_poly.pdbx_seq_one_letter_code
_entity_poly.pdbx_strand_id
1 'polypeptide(L)'
;MKKYLLSIVVFIFLLPAYVSAGEYVLVKGEETEMCEAYKKNVNSFNLHNEYVMACERKLNPQFTDFHKPQWQQLDLWRNRDFLRMVERFLGLEYDFGDPDKNPQEWEKILKDRITGMNATTINSSQVDINNDGAKENVIKYNHGSCPGGNYYGAALLVLNDDRSEIDIQKTKPLLQNPRTLKSGPLSEGWDGTMYDIFIYKKKVYFDRWRYGDLSADGKTIIKTYNLLKVFLTEPNKRGDSITKEICRYKFRSAK
;
A
#
# COMPACT_ATOMS: atom_id res chain seq x y z
N MET A 1 51.67 -45.57 37.57
CA MET A 1 51.37 -45.22 36.19
C MET A 1 49.96 -44.63 36.16
N LYS A 2 49.83 -43.26 36.09
CA LYS A 2 48.56 -42.55 36.06
C LYS A 2 48.14 -42.35 34.59
N LYS A 3 47.00 -42.94 34.20
CA LYS A 3 46.39 -42.75 32.85
C LYS A 3 45.61 -41.42 32.88
N TYR A 4 46.04 -40.44 32.13
CA TYR A 4 45.27 -39.23 31.88
C TYR A 4 44.27 -39.50 30.76
N LEU A 5 42.99 -39.47 31.13
CA LEU A 5 41.90 -39.47 30.16
C LEU A 5 41.75 -38.03 29.60
N LEU A 6 42.10 -37.87 28.36
CA LEU A 6 41.91 -36.57 27.64
C LEU A 6 40.46 -36.51 27.16
N SER A 7 39.62 -35.73 27.89
CA SER A 7 38.26 -35.45 27.45
C SER A 7 38.29 -34.37 26.35
N ILE A 8 38.10 -34.79 25.11
CA ILE A 8 37.91 -33.89 23.99
C ILE A 8 36.46 -33.38 24.06
N VAL A 9 36.28 -32.13 24.52
CA VAL A 9 35.01 -31.40 24.46
C VAL A 9 34.87 -30.91 23.03
N VAL A 10 34.06 -31.59 22.23
CA VAL A 10 33.66 -31.15 20.88
C VAL A 10 32.65 -30.02 21.05
N PHE A 11 33.09 -28.78 20.95
CA PHE A 11 32.24 -27.61 20.84
C PHE A 11 31.60 -27.66 19.43
N ILE A 12 30.41 -28.24 19.33
CA ILE A 12 29.58 -28.11 18.15
C ILE A 12 29.09 -26.65 18.14
N PHE A 13 29.76 -25.80 17.37
CA PHE A 13 29.24 -24.50 17.01
C PHE A 13 27.95 -24.74 16.20
N LEU A 14 26.81 -24.68 16.88
CA LEU A 14 25.53 -24.48 16.24
C LEU A 14 25.57 -23.09 15.61
N LEU A 15 26.12 -23.01 14.41
CA LEU A 15 25.93 -21.84 13.57
C LEU A 15 24.41 -21.70 13.38
N PRO A 16 23.79 -20.60 13.80
CA PRO A 16 22.39 -20.39 13.48
C PRO A 16 22.29 -20.47 11.96
N ALA A 17 21.49 -21.43 11.47
CA ALA A 17 21.13 -21.47 10.07
C ALA A 17 20.42 -20.12 9.82
N TYR A 18 21.13 -19.17 9.22
CA TYR A 18 20.51 -17.96 8.73
C TYR A 18 19.49 -18.41 7.69
N VAL A 19 18.23 -18.47 8.10
CA VAL A 19 17.13 -18.58 7.14
C VAL A 19 17.26 -17.34 6.27
N SER A 20 17.74 -17.53 5.04
CA SER A 20 17.89 -16.43 4.10
C SER A 20 16.51 -15.85 3.88
N ALA A 21 16.32 -14.63 4.32
CA ALA A 21 15.10 -13.88 4.06
C ALA A 21 15.06 -13.50 2.58
N GLY A 22 13.86 -13.40 2.00
CA GLY A 22 13.72 -12.87 0.65
C GLY A 22 14.09 -11.38 0.59
N GLU A 23 14.30 -10.86 -0.60
CA GLU A 23 14.67 -9.45 -0.81
C GLU A 23 13.91 -8.82 -1.98
N TYR A 24 13.72 -7.51 -1.92
CA TYR A 24 13.29 -6.71 -3.07
C TYR A 24 14.51 -6.28 -3.90
N VAL A 25 14.49 -6.63 -5.18
CA VAL A 25 15.53 -6.29 -6.15
C VAL A 25 15.01 -5.17 -7.05
N LEU A 26 15.78 -4.10 -7.17
CA LEU A 26 15.46 -2.99 -8.08
C LEU A 26 15.56 -3.46 -9.53
N VAL A 27 14.49 -3.24 -10.31
CA VAL A 27 14.41 -3.61 -11.73
C VAL A 27 14.17 -2.40 -12.65
N LYS A 28 13.94 -1.22 -12.06
CA LYS A 28 13.84 0.08 -12.76
C LYS A 28 14.17 1.19 -11.77
N GLY A 29 14.90 2.20 -12.20
CA GLY A 29 15.26 3.39 -11.40
C GLY A 29 16.63 3.30 -10.73
N GLU A 30 17.55 2.47 -11.23
CA GLU A 30 18.90 2.28 -10.68
C GLU A 30 19.71 3.57 -10.60
N GLU A 31 19.42 4.54 -11.46
CA GLU A 31 20.09 5.84 -11.52
C GLU A 31 19.58 6.82 -10.44
N THR A 32 18.54 6.45 -9.70
CA THR A 32 17.87 7.34 -8.76
C THR A 32 18.30 7.02 -7.33
N GLU A 33 18.95 7.97 -6.66
CA GLU A 33 19.38 7.86 -5.27
C GLU A 33 18.22 7.39 -4.35
N MET A 34 17.03 7.97 -4.56
CA MET A 34 15.84 7.63 -3.79
C MET A 34 15.46 6.14 -3.95
N CYS A 35 15.54 5.59 -5.18
CA CYS A 35 15.20 4.19 -5.42
C CYS A 35 16.16 3.24 -4.70
N GLU A 36 17.46 3.52 -4.73
CA GLU A 36 18.44 2.72 -3.99
C GLU A 36 18.29 2.87 -2.47
N ALA A 37 18.01 4.07 -1.97
CA ALA A 37 17.75 4.30 -0.56
C ALA A 37 16.47 3.57 -0.11
N TYR A 38 15.40 3.60 -0.90
CA TYR A 38 14.15 2.91 -0.58
C TYR A 38 14.32 1.38 -0.61
N LYS A 39 15.09 0.83 -1.58
CA LYS A 39 15.46 -0.58 -1.60
C LYS A 39 16.17 -0.99 -0.29
N LYS A 40 17.15 -0.22 0.14
CA LYS A 40 17.84 -0.48 1.40
C LYS A 40 16.89 -0.44 2.60
N ASN A 41 15.97 0.54 2.64
CA ASN A 41 14.98 0.64 3.69
C ASN A 41 14.08 -0.60 3.75
N VAL A 42 13.46 -1.01 2.64
CA VAL A 42 12.54 -2.16 2.64
C VAL A 42 13.26 -3.47 2.93
N ASN A 43 14.49 -3.65 2.47
CA ASN A 43 15.30 -4.84 2.72
C ASN A 43 15.98 -4.84 4.11
N SER A 44 15.90 -3.75 4.86
CA SER A 44 16.39 -3.71 6.25
C SER A 44 15.50 -4.47 7.22
N PHE A 45 14.31 -4.87 6.80
CA PHE A 45 13.39 -5.71 7.57
C PHE A 45 13.62 -7.17 7.23
N ASN A 46 13.35 -8.05 8.20
CA ASN A 46 13.43 -9.49 7.94
C ASN A 46 12.20 -9.94 7.14
N LEU A 47 12.36 -10.06 5.82
CA LEU A 47 11.29 -10.37 4.89
C LEU A 47 11.17 -11.89 4.73
N HIS A 48 10.32 -12.53 5.51
CA HIS A 48 10.05 -13.97 5.38
C HIS A 48 9.27 -14.29 4.10
N ASN A 49 8.43 -13.36 3.67
CA ASN A 49 7.68 -13.43 2.42
C ASN A 49 7.31 -12.03 1.96
N GLU A 50 6.80 -11.94 0.74
CA GLU A 50 6.37 -10.70 0.10
C GLU A 50 5.23 -9.96 0.82
N TYR A 51 4.41 -10.69 1.57
CA TYR A 51 3.25 -10.11 2.25
C TYR A 51 3.63 -9.26 3.47
N VAL A 52 4.80 -9.51 4.06
CA VAL A 52 5.24 -8.79 5.26
C VAL A 52 5.24 -7.27 5.07
N MET A 53 5.57 -6.82 3.86
CA MET A 53 5.61 -5.40 3.52
C MET A 53 4.36 -4.88 2.79
N ALA A 54 3.45 -5.77 2.40
CA ALA A 54 2.31 -5.38 1.60
C ALA A 54 1.35 -4.46 2.35
N CYS A 55 1.05 -4.81 3.59
CA CYS A 55 0.03 -4.18 4.40
C CYS A 55 0.50 -2.88 5.04
N GLU A 56 1.68 -2.91 5.59
CA GLU A 56 2.28 -1.76 6.25
C GLU A 56 3.76 -1.69 5.87
N ARG A 57 4.07 -0.78 4.97
CA ARG A 57 5.46 -0.51 4.62
C ARG A 57 6.08 0.37 5.70
N LYS A 58 6.82 -0.29 6.59
CA LYS A 58 7.52 0.39 7.67
C LYS A 58 8.71 1.16 7.11
N LEU A 59 9.05 2.25 7.77
CA LEU A 59 10.31 2.94 7.56
C LEU A 59 11.24 2.57 8.71
N ASN A 60 12.45 2.14 8.36
CA ASN A 60 13.46 1.86 9.38
C ASN A 60 14.01 3.20 9.90
N PRO A 61 13.98 3.44 11.21
CA PRO A 61 14.43 4.72 11.81
C PRO A 61 15.89 5.09 11.52
N GLN A 62 16.70 4.14 11.07
CA GLN A 62 18.09 4.41 10.66
C GLN A 62 18.15 5.22 9.35
N PHE A 63 17.09 5.22 8.55
CA PHE A 63 17.00 5.98 7.30
C PHE A 63 16.27 7.29 7.55
N THR A 64 16.95 8.25 8.16
CA THR A 64 16.39 9.52 8.65
C THR A 64 15.85 10.44 7.54
N ASP A 65 16.23 10.22 6.29
CA ASP A 65 15.70 10.95 5.14
C ASP A 65 14.26 10.57 4.79
N PHE A 66 13.75 9.46 5.35
CA PHE A 66 12.40 8.98 5.11
C PHE A 66 11.46 9.32 6.25
N HIS A 67 10.29 9.85 5.92
CA HIS A 67 9.22 10.14 6.86
C HIS A 67 7.87 9.64 6.34
N LYS A 68 6.95 9.35 7.25
CA LYS A 68 5.53 9.10 6.91
C LYS A 68 4.74 10.39 7.09
N PRO A 69 3.67 10.60 6.29
CA PRO A 69 2.64 11.58 6.65
C PRO A 69 2.06 11.28 8.03
N GLN A 70 1.59 12.32 8.71
CA GLN A 70 0.85 12.13 9.96
C GLN A 70 -0.58 11.72 9.63
N TRP A 71 -0.84 10.42 9.70
CA TRP A 71 -2.15 9.86 9.45
C TRP A 71 -3.04 9.95 10.69
N GLN A 72 -4.28 10.40 10.49
CA GLN A 72 -5.34 10.38 11.49
C GLN A 72 -6.42 9.41 11.03
N GLN A 73 -6.67 8.38 11.82
CA GLN A 73 -7.76 7.45 11.54
C GLN A 73 -9.11 8.10 11.82
N LEU A 74 -10.04 7.98 10.89
CA LEU A 74 -11.40 8.48 11.04
C LEU A 74 -12.26 7.48 11.81
N ASP A 75 -13.09 8.00 12.70
CA ASP A 75 -14.18 7.23 13.31
C ASP A 75 -15.28 7.03 12.25
N LEU A 76 -15.30 5.86 11.62
CA LEU A 76 -16.20 5.56 10.51
C LEU A 76 -17.66 5.47 10.94
N TRP A 77 -17.92 5.17 12.21
CA TRP A 77 -19.29 5.16 12.73
C TRP A 77 -19.88 6.57 12.76
N ARG A 78 -19.09 7.53 13.19
CA ARG A 78 -19.48 8.95 13.18
C ARG A 78 -19.47 9.58 11.79
N ASN A 79 -18.66 9.04 10.89
CA ASN A 79 -18.45 9.52 9.52
C ASN A 79 -19.01 8.54 8.47
N ARG A 80 -20.14 7.91 8.76
CA ARG A 80 -20.74 6.88 7.88
C ARG A 80 -21.14 7.39 6.51
N ASP A 81 -21.62 8.64 6.42
CA ASP A 81 -21.98 9.24 5.14
C ASP A 81 -20.74 9.50 4.28
N PHE A 82 -19.63 9.87 4.92
CA PHE A 82 -18.34 10.00 4.27
C PHE A 82 -17.80 8.66 3.78
N LEU A 83 -17.90 7.61 4.60
CA LEU A 83 -17.55 6.24 4.18
C LEU A 83 -18.38 5.83 2.97
N ARG A 84 -19.69 6.07 2.98
CA ARG A 84 -20.59 5.78 1.87
C ARG A 84 -20.18 6.52 0.59
N MET A 85 -19.83 7.80 0.70
CA MET A 85 -19.33 8.59 -0.43
C MET A 85 -18.07 7.99 -1.03
N VAL A 86 -17.11 7.60 -0.19
CA VAL A 86 -15.87 6.96 -0.63
C VAL A 86 -16.14 5.62 -1.32
N GLU A 87 -16.95 4.77 -0.74
CA GLU A 87 -17.26 3.45 -1.30
C GLU A 87 -18.10 3.51 -2.57
N ARG A 88 -19.02 4.47 -2.67
CA ARG A 88 -19.73 4.75 -3.92
C ARG A 88 -18.76 5.16 -5.03
N PHE A 89 -17.82 6.04 -4.73
CA PHE A 89 -16.78 6.44 -5.67
C PHE A 89 -15.93 5.24 -6.11
N LEU A 90 -15.64 4.33 -5.19
CA LEU A 90 -14.87 3.12 -5.44
C LEU A 90 -15.68 1.99 -6.11
N GLY A 91 -16.99 2.17 -6.30
CA GLY A 91 -17.85 1.15 -6.88
C GLY A 91 -18.18 -0.01 -5.95
N LEU A 92 -18.01 0.16 -4.65
CA LEU A 92 -18.24 -0.86 -3.61
C LEU A 92 -19.65 -0.82 -3.00
N GLU A 93 -20.47 0.11 -3.42
CA GLU A 93 -21.82 0.33 -2.84
C GLU A 93 -22.73 -0.88 -2.98
N TYR A 94 -22.52 -1.72 -4.02
CA TYR A 94 -23.30 -2.93 -4.23
C TYR A 94 -23.12 -3.99 -3.14
N ASP A 95 -22.02 -3.97 -2.42
CA ASP A 95 -21.72 -4.92 -1.35
C ASP A 95 -22.50 -4.63 -0.05
N PHE A 96 -23.11 -3.43 0.06
CA PHE A 96 -23.79 -2.97 1.27
C PHE A 96 -25.32 -2.97 1.18
N GLY A 97 -25.88 -3.30 0.03
CA GLY A 97 -27.28 -3.06 -0.23
C GLY A 97 -27.61 -1.58 -0.39
N ASP A 98 -28.86 -1.29 -0.59
CA ASP A 98 -29.37 0.08 -0.77
C ASP A 98 -29.88 0.60 0.59
N PRO A 99 -29.19 1.57 1.24
CA PRO A 99 -29.60 2.09 2.55
C PRO A 99 -30.96 2.80 2.50
N ASP A 100 -31.35 3.31 1.34
CA ASP A 100 -32.65 3.97 1.17
C ASP A 100 -33.79 2.94 1.10
N LYS A 101 -33.50 1.72 0.63
CA LYS A 101 -34.46 0.62 0.58
C LYS A 101 -34.52 -0.20 1.85
N ASN A 102 -33.37 -0.41 2.52
CA ASN A 102 -33.30 -1.20 3.75
C ASN A 102 -32.27 -0.62 4.75
N PRO A 103 -32.61 0.46 5.47
CA PRO A 103 -31.68 1.13 6.37
C PRO A 103 -31.20 0.23 7.54
N GLN A 104 -32.01 -0.70 8.01
CA GLN A 104 -31.63 -1.59 9.12
C GLN A 104 -30.59 -2.63 8.69
N GLU A 105 -30.74 -3.20 7.51
CA GLU A 105 -29.78 -4.14 6.96
C GLU A 105 -28.45 -3.42 6.67
N TRP A 106 -28.53 -2.22 6.12
CA TRP A 106 -27.36 -1.39 5.87
C TRP A 106 -26.60 -1.06 7.17
N GLU A 107 -27.28 -0.69 8.24
CA GLU A 107 -26.65 -0.46 9.55
C GLU A 107 -25.92 -1.71 10.08
N LYS A 108 -26.54 -2.88 9.93
CA LYS A 108 -25.92 -4.14 10.33
C LYS A 108 -24.65 -4.43 9.52
N ILE A 109 -24.72 -4.31 8.21
CA ILE A 109 -23.59 -4.52 7.31
C ILE A 109 -22.46 -3.51 7.62
N LEU A 110 -22.81 -2.24 7.81
CA LEU A 110 -21.84 -1.21 8.18
C LEU A 110 -21.13 -1.52 9.50
N LYS A 111 -21.87 -1.98 10.50
CA LYS A 111 -21.30 -2.40 11.78
C LYS A 111 -20.29 -3.53 11.59
N ASP A 112 -20.65 -4.55 10.85
CA ASP A 112 -19.75 -5.69 10.57
C ASP A 112 -18.50 -5.24 9.80
N ARG A 113 -18.62 -4.27 8.88
CA ARG A 113 -17.50 -3.68 8.13
C ARG A 113 -16.57 -2.85 8.99
N ILE A 114 -17.08 -2.14 9.97
CA ILE A 114 -16.26 -1.28 10.86
C ILE A 114 -15.61 -2.10 11.98
N THR A 115 -16.30 -3.13 12.49
CA THR A 115 -15.87 -3.87 13.69
C THR A 115 -15.49 -5.32 13.44
N GLY A 116 -15.73 -5.84 12.23
CA GLY A 116 -15.43 -7.23 11.87
C GLY A 116 -13.94 -7.51 11.69
N MET A 117 -13.60 -8.77 11.48
CA MET A 117 -12.21 -9.21 11.23
C MET A 117 -11.58 -8.58 9.96
N ASN A 118 -12.42 -8.11 9.05
CA ASN A 118 -12.01 -7.45 7.80
C ASN A 118 -12.37 -5.96 7.83
N ALA A 119 -12.13 -5.30 8.96
CA ALA A 119 -12.55 -3.93 9.17
C ALA A 119 -12.00 -2.98 8.09
N THR A 120 -12.90 -2.20 7.51
CA THR A 120 -12.55 -1.06 6.67
C THR A 120 -11.93 0.04 7.53
N THR A 121 -10.90 0.70 7.02
CA THR A 121 -10.32 1.88 7.67
C THR A 121 -10.13 3.01 6.69
N ILE A 122 -10.33 4.24 7.15
CA ILE A 122 -9.97 5.45 6.43
C ILE A 122 -9.02 6.26 7.30
N ASN A 123 -7.86 6.56 6.76
CA ASN A 123 -6.91 7.46 7.38
C ASN A 123 -6.80 8.72 6.54
N SER A 124 -6.76 9.89 7.18
CA SER A 124 -6.63 11.18 6.52
C SER A 124 -5.31 11.86 6.89
N SER A 125 -4.77 12.65 5.96
CA SER A 125 -3.59 13.47 6.18
C SER A 125 -3.61 14.69 5.25
N GLN A 126 -2.90 15.75 5.63
CA GLN A 126 -2.59 16.87 4.74
C GLN A 126 -1.17 16.72 4.23
N VAL A 127 -1.02 16.47 2.93
CA VAL A 127 0.26 16.20 2.29
C VAL A 127 0.28 16.79 0.88
N ASP A 128 1.41 17.38 0.51
CA ASP A 128 1.67 17.89 -0.86
C ASP A 128 1.91 16.70 -1.80
N ILE A 129 0.80 16.01 -2.17
CA ILE A 129 0.89 14.73 -2.90
C ILE A 129 1.35 14.89 -4.35
N ASN A 130 1.19 16.07 -4.91
CA ASN A 130 1.59 16.39 -6.28
C ASN A 130 2.89 17.22 -6.35
N ASN A 131 3.52 17.51 -5.20
CA ASN A 131 4.78 18.26 -5.07
C ASN A 131 4.74 19.66 -5.72
N ASP A 132 3.60 20.36 -5.65
CA ASP A 132 3.44 21.73 -6.14
C ASP A 132 3.64 22.79 -5.05
N GLY A 133 3.83 22.38 -3.81
CA GLY A 133 4.02 23.22 -2.64
C GLY A 133 2.74 23.44 -1.83
N ALA A 134 1.56 23.07 -2.32
CA ALA A 134 0.31 23.10 -1.60
C ALA A 134 0.01 21.73 -0.97
N LYS A 135 -0.68 21.71 0.17
CA LYS A 135 -1.09 20.46 0.81
C LYS A 135 -2.51 20.11 0.44
N GLU A 136 -2.71 18.90 -0.07
CA GLU A 136 -4.02 18.32 -0.29
C GLU A 136 -4.53 17.57 0.92
N ASN A 137 -5.87 17.48 1.04
CA ASN A 137 -6.54 16.55 1.94
C ASN A 137 -6.55 15.16 1.31
N VAL A 138 -5.60 14.30 1.71
CA VAL A 138 -5.47 12.95 1.17
C VAL A 138 -6.05 11.94 2.15
N ILE A 139 -6.81 10.99 1.63
CA ILE A 139 -7.27 9.83 2.39
C ILE A 139 -6.64 8.55 1.85
N LYS A 140 -6.33 7.64 2.76
CA LYS A 140 -5.98 6.26 2.49
C LYS A 140 -7.12 5.37 2.96
N TYR A 141 -7.85 4.83 2.01
CA TYR A 141 -8.92 3.87 2.24
C TYR A 141 -8.33 2.46 2.18
N ASN A 142 -8.62 1.64 3.18
CA ASN A 142 -8.28 0.23 3.19
C ASN A 142 -9.56 -0.58 3.38
N HIS A 143 -9.75 -1.58 2.54
CA HIS A 143 -10.85 -2.53 2.62
C HIS A 143 -10.30 -3.91 2.96
N GLY A 144 -10.86 -4.52 4.00
CA GLY A 144 -10.46 -5.85 4.44
C GLY A 144 -9.19 -5.88 5.30
N SER A 145 -8.86 -7.07 5.78
CA SER A 145 -7.69 -7.31 6.62
C SER A 145 -6.50 -7.80 5.80
N CYS A 146 -5.35 -7.29 6.11
CA CYS A 146 -4.08 -7.77 5.62
C CYS A 146 -3.39 -8.65 6.69
N PRO A 147 -2.73 -9.74 6.34
CA PRO A 147 -2.50 -10.32 5.03
C PRO A 147 -3.47 -11.47 4.71
N GLY A 148 -3.89 -11.58 3.48
CA GLY A 148 -4.33 -12.87 2.96
C GLY A 148 -5.81 -13.10 2.68
N GLY A 149 -6.64 -12.07 2.62
CA GLY A 149 -8.01 -12.20 2.09
C GLY A 149 -8.06 -11.90 0.59
N ASN A 150 -8.85 -12.66 -0.17
CA ASN A 150 -9.11 -12.38 -1.60
C ASN A 150 -9.81 -11.04 -1.84
N TYR A 151 -10.18 -10.32 -0.81
CA TYR A 151 -10.97 -9.08 -0.83
C TYR A 151 -10.25 -7.89 -0.19
N TYR A 152 -8.92 -7.90 -0.25
CA TYR A 152 -8.14 -6.85 0.34
C TYR A 152 -7.71 -5.83 -0.73
N GLY A 153 -7.97 -4.56 -0.47
CA GLY A 153 -7.55 -3.49 -1.35
C GLY A 153 -7.36 -2.16 -0.62
N ALA A 154 -6.59 -1.27 -1.19
CA ALA A 154 -6.41 0.08 -0.70
C ALA A 154 -6.40 1.08 -1.85
N ALA A 155 -6.85 2.29 -1.56
CA ALA A 155 -6.83 3.40 -2.50
C ALA A 155 -6.34 4.68 -1.82
N LEU A 156 -5.64 5.51 -2.59
CA LEU A 156 -5.33 6.90 -2.23
C LEU A 156 -6.29 7.82 -2.99
N LEU A 157 -7.00 8.65 -2.28
CA LEU A 157 -7.96 9.60 -2.84
C LEU A 157 -7.65 10.99 -2.32
N VAL A 158 -7.90 11.99 -3.14
CA VAL A 158 -7.79 13.41 -2.76
C VAL A 158 -9.18 13.97 -2.59
N LEU A 159 -9.41 14.71 -1.52
CA LEU A 159 -10.65 15.42 -1.28
C LEU A 159 -10.52 16.86 -1.77
N ASN A 160 -11.65 17.48 -2.10
CA ASN A 160 -11.72 18.92 -2.29
C ASN A 160 -11.38 19.68 -0.98
N ASP A 161 -11.26 20.99 -1.05
CA ASP A 161 -10.78 21.79 0.07
C ASP A 161 -11.71 21.74 1.29
N ASP A 162 -13.01 21.68 1.09
CA ASP A 162 -14.01 21.55 2.16
C ASP A 162 -14.24 20.09 2.62
N ARG A 163 -13.57 19.14 2.01
CA ARG A 163 -13.63 17.69 2.28
C ARG A 163 -15.00 17.04 2.05
N SER A 164 -15.87 17.70 1.31
CA SER A 164 -17.23 17.20 1.04
C SER A 164 -17.29 16.16 -0.06
N GLU A 165 -16.31 16.17 -0.99
CA GLU A 165 -16.28 15.32 -2.16
C GLU A 165 -14.85 14.89 -2.52
N ILE A 166 -14.77 13.87 -3.37
CA ILE A 166 -13.49 13.42 -3.93
C ILE A 166 -13.14 14.29 -5.14
N ASP A 167 -11.97 14.92 -5.09
CA ASP A 167 -11.38 15.62 -6.23
C ASP A 167 -10.91 14.58 -7.25
N ILE A 168 -11.73 14.38 -8.29
CA ILE A 168 -11.48 13.38 -9.33
C ILE A 168 -10.21 13.71 -10.12
N GLN A 169 -9.92 14.98 -10.36
CA GLN A 169 -8.79 15.38 -11.18
C GLN A 169 -7.46 15.11 -10.45
N LYS A 170 -7.41 15.38 -9.15
CA LYS A 170 -6.24 15.10 -8.32
C LYS A 170 -6.14 13.61 -7.94
N THR A 171 -7.25 12.90 -7.87
CA THR A 171 -7.28 11.47 -7.52
C THR A 171 -6.84 10.57 -8.67
N LYS A 172 -7.30 10.83 -9.90
CA LYS A 172 -6.99 9.99 -11.07
C LYS A 172 -5.49 9.68 -11.25
N PRO A 173 -4.56 10.64 -11.10
CA PRO A 173 -3.13 10.36 -11.23
C PRO A 173 -2.60 9.37 -10.19
N LEU A 174 -3.25 9.25 -9.02
CA LEU A 174 -2.85 8.34 -7.95
C LEU A 174 -3.34 6.91 -8.17
N LEU A 175 -4.46 6.75 -8.87
CA LEU A 175 -5.07 5.46 -9.18
C LEU A 175 -4.30 4.80 -10.34
N GLN A 176 -3.15 4.22 -10.06
CA GLN A 176 -2.26 3.61 -11.05
C GLN A 176 -2.73 2.22 -11.53
N ASN A 177 -4.04 2.01 -11.60
CA ASN A 177 -4.62 0.79 -12.15
C ASN A 177 -5.30 1.07 -13.50
N PRO A 178 -4.79 0.53 -14.62
CA PRO A 178 -5.36 0.77 -15.94
C PRO A 178 -6.83 0.34 -16.09
N ARG A 179 -7.28 -0.63 -15.32
CA ARG A 179 -8.67 -1.10 -15.34
C ARG A 179 -9.61 -0.12 -14.67
N THR A 180 -9.19 0.47 -13.55
CA THR A 180 -9.94 1.49 -12.83
C THR A 180 -10.28 2.70 -13.71
N LEU A 181 -9.38 3.04 -14.63
CA LEU A 181 -9.54 4.17 -15.53
C LEU A 181 -10.46 3.90 -16.75
N LYS A 182 -10.71 2.62 -17.10
CA LYS A 182 -11.47 2.23 -18.30
C LYS A 182 -12.92 1.82 -18.03
N SER A 183 -13.21 1.26 -16.87
CA SER A 183 -14.51 0.65 -16.56
C SER A 183 -15.37 1.43 -15.57
N GLY A 184 -15.07 2.70 -15.34
CA GLY A 184 -15.73 3.47 -14.30
C GLY A 184 -15.13 3.21 -12.92
N PRO A 185 -15.78 3.67 -11.84
CA PRO A 185 -15.21 3.58 -10.53
C PRO A 185 -14.91 2.12 -10.16
N LEU A 186 -13.67 1.79 -10.08
CA LEU A 186 -12.95 0.70 -9.38
C LEU A 186 -13.54 -0.72 -9.37
N SER A 187 -14.58 -1.06 -10.15
CA SER A 187 -15.32 -2.30 -10.01
C SER A 187 -14.52 -3.60 -10.21
N GLU A 188 -13.34 -3.55 -10.86
CA GLU A 188 -12.53 -4.76 -11.03
C GLU A 188 -11.03 -4.46 -11.02
N GLY A 189 -10.31 -4.90 -10.01
CA GLY A 189 -8.86 -5.00 -10.07
C GLY A 189 -8.06 -4.15 -9.08
N TRP A 190 -8.68 -3.63 -8.04
CA TRP A 190 -7.98 -3.08 -6.89
C TRP A 190 -7.71 -4.15 -5.81
N ASP A 191 -8.36 -5.30 -5.91
CA ASP A 191 -8.10 -6.45 -5.05
C ASP A 191 -6.61 -6.80 -5.04
N GLY A 192 -6.08 -6.96 -3.85
CA GLY A 192 -4.66 -7.23 -3.65
C GLY A 192 -3.73 -6.06 -3.96
N THR A 193 -4.24 -4.84 -4.13
CA THR A 193 -3.44 -3.64 -4.35
C THR A 193 -3.36 -2.80 -3.08
N MET A 194 -2.15 -2.47 -2.68
CA MET A 194 -1.84 -1.69 -1.48
C MET A 194 -1.09 -0.44 -1.84
N TYR A 195 -1.52 0.68 -1.28
CA TYR A 195 -0.83 1.96 -1.42
C TYR A 195 -0.28 2.44 -0.09
N ASP A 196 0.82 3.15 -0.14
CA ASP A 196 1.34 3.91 1.00
C ASP A 196 2.05 5.17 0.52
N ILE A 197 2.14 6.17 1.39
CA ILE A 197 2.83 7.43 1.11
C ILE A 197 4.06 7.52 2.00
N PHE A 198 5.15 8.01 1.45
CA PHE A 198 6.33 8.39 2.19
C PHE A 198 6.94 9.68 1.64
N ILE A 199 7.70 10.35 2.45
CA ILE A 199 8.44 11.57 2.13
C ILE A 199 9.92 11.23 2.17
N TYR A 200 10.64 11.58 1.11
CA TYR A 200 12.10 11.46 1.03
C TYR A 200 12.70 12.80 0.65
N LYS A 201 13.58 13.34 1.49
CA LYS A 201 14.23 14.65 1.26
C LYS A 201 13.24 15.74 0.84
N LYS A 202 12.12 15.86 1.57
CA LYS A 202 11.01 16.82 1.36
C LYS A 202 10.11 16.56 0.14
N LYS A 203 10.41 15.61 -0.74
CA LYS A 203 9.52 15.20 -1.83
C LYS A 203 8.61 14.08 -1.38
N VAL A 204 7.35 14.16 -1.79
CA VAL A 204 6.32 13.17 -1.51
C VAL A 204 6.28 12.15 -2.62
N TYR A 205 6.32 10.91 -2.23
CA TYR A 205 6.18 9.73 -3.10
C TYR A 205 5.07 8.86 -2.58
N PHE A 206 4.47 8.08 -3.47
CA PHE A 206 3.63 6.97 -3.03
C PHE A 206 4.11 5.68 -3.66
N ASP A 207 3.94 4.58 -2.94
CA ASP A 207 4.21 3.27 -3.46
C ASP A 207 2.92 2.49 -3.72
N ARG A 208 3.03 1.51 -4.57
CA ARG A 208 1.99 0.52 -4.84
C ARG A 208 2.59 -0.87 -4.82
N TRP A 209 2.13 -1.67 -3.91
CA TRP A 209 2.36 -3.10 -3.94
C TRP A 209 1.13 -3.81 -4.51
N ARG A 210 1.34 -4.81 -5.33
CA ARG A 210 0.27 -5.60 -5.91
C ARG A 210 0.61 -7.08 -5.87
N TYR A 211 -0.34 -7.88 -5.39
CA TYR A 211 -0.29 -9.32 -5.45
C TYR A 211 -0.81 -9.80 -6.81
N GLY A 212 0.08 -10.36 -7.59
CA GLY A 212 -0.23 -10.81 -8.94
C GLY A 212 -0.40 -9.67 -9.94
N ASP A 213 0.12 -9.86 -11.13
CA ASP A 213 -0.17 -9.01 -12.28
C ASP A 213 -1.03 -9.79 -13.27
N LEU A 214 -1.87 -9.10 -14.01
CA LEU A 214 -2.61 -9.74 -15.08
C LEU A 214 -1.69 -9.94 -16.27
N SER A 215 -1.88 -11.05 -16.98
CA SER A 215 -1.28 -11.25 -18.29
C SER A 215 -1.63 -10.09 -19.23
N ALA A 216 -0.88 -9.92 -20.30
CA ALA A 216 -1.10 -8.86 -21.29
C ALA A 216 -2.51 -8.90 -21.90
N ASP A 217 -3.15 -10.07 -21.93
CA ASP A 217 -4.53 -10.27 -22.38
C ASP A 217 -5.59 -9.97 -21.30
N GLY A 218 -5.15 -9.67 -20.07
CA GLY A 218 -6.02 -9.34 -18.94
C GLY A 218 -6.83 -10.48 -18.37
N LYS A 219 -6.60 -11.73 -18.80
CA LYS A 219 -7.43 -12.90 -18.45
C LYS A 219 -6.80 -13.82 -17.41
N THR A 220 -5.47 -13.81 -17.30
CA THR A 220 -4.74 -14.73 -16.44
C THR A 220 -4.02 -13.96 -15.36
N ILE A 221 -4.22 -14.36 -14.08
CA ILE A 221 -3.39 -13.85 -12.99
C ILE A 221 -2.05 -14.55 -13.09
N ILE A 222 -1.03 -13.79 -13.44
CA ILE A 222 0.33 -14.28 -13.42
C ILE A 222 0.79 -14.27 -11.96
N LYS A 223 0.77 -15.43 -11.31
CA LYS A 223 1.07 -15.62 -9.87
C LYS A 223 2.49 -15.22 -9.43
N THR A 224 3.26 -14.58 -10.26
CA THR A 224 4.71 -14.43 -10.03
C THR A 224 5.16 -13.06 -9.55
N TYR A 225 4.27 -12.13 -9.16
CA TYR A 225 4.71 -10.75 -9.10
C TYR A 225 4.29 -10.01 -7.85
N ASN A 226 5.12 -10.11 -6.89
CA ASN A 226 5.19 -9.21 -5.77
C ASN A 226 5.95 -7.96 -6.22
N LEU A 227 5.29 -7.15 -7.03
CA LEU A 227 5.84 -5.91 -7.53
C LEU A 227 5.54 -4.77 -6.57
N LEU A 228 6.60 -4.14 -6.11
CA LEU A 228 6.54 -2.87 -5.40
C LEU A 228 6.98 -1.79 -6.37
N LYS A 229 6.12 -0.82 -6.66
CA LYS A 229 6.39 0.31 -7.53
C LYS A 229 6.34 1.59 -6.72
N VAL A 230 7.23 2.53 -7.02
CA VAL A 230 7.21 3.87 -6.43
C VAL A 230 6.92 4.89 -7.51
N PHE A 231 6.06 5.82 -7.17
CA PHE A 231 5.58 6.87 -8.06
C PHE A 231 5.87 8.24 -7.47
N LEU A 232 6.09 9.18 -8.37
CA LEU A 232 6.17 10.61 -8.09
C LEU A 232 5.12 11.31 -8.91
N THR A 233 4.32 12.16 -8.28
CA THR A 233 3.39 13.06 -8.96
C THR A 233 3.96 14.47 -8.91
N GLU A 234 4.02 15.13 -10.05
CA GLU A 234 4.50 16.51 -10.18
C GLU A 234 3.60 17.26 -11.17
N PRO A 235 3.46 18.58 -11.02
CA PRO A 235 2.72 19.38 -11.99
C PRO A 235 3.49 19.42 -13.34
N ASN A 236 2.75 19.36 -14.43
CA ASN A 236 3.29 19.61 -15.74
C ASN A 236 3.37 21.12 -16.02
N LYS A 237 3.85 21.49 -17.20
CA LYS A 237 3.95 22.90 -17.63
C LYS A 237 2.59 23.63 -17.70
N ARG A 238 1.47 22.90 -17.69
CA ARG A 238 0.10 23.44 -17.71
C ARG A 238 -0.55 23.44 -16.34
N GLY A 239 0.16 22.95 -15.30
CA GLY A 239 -0.37 22.80 -13.94
C GLY A 239 -1.11 21.50 -13.68
N ASP A 240 -1.28 20.60 -14.69
CA ASP A 240 -1.92 19.32 -14.45
C ASP A 240 -0.95 18.37 -13.72
N SER A 241 -1.47 17.58 -12.79
CA SER A 241 -0.67 16.58 -12.08
C SER A 241 -0.37 15.38 -12.98
N ILE A 242 0.91 15.05 -13.14
CA ILE A 242 1.37 13.87 -13.87
C ILE A 242 2.09 12.93 -12.91
N THR A 243 1.68 11.68 -12.92
CA THR A 243 2.32 10.61 -12.14
C THR A 243 3.25 9.79 -13.02
N LYS A 244 4.47 9.60 -12.52
CA LYS A 244 5.51 8.79 -13.17
C LYS A 244 5.95 7.67 -12.26
N GLU A 245 6.11 6.47 -12.80
CA GLU A 245 6.78 5.35 -12.12
C GLU A 245 8.29 5.64 -12.09
N ILE A 246 8.82 5.88 -10.90
CA ILE A 246 10.24 6.19 -10.67
C ILE A 246 11.04 4.92 -10.40
N CYS A 247 10.53 4.04 -9.52
CA CYS A 247 11.21 2.80 -9.19
C CYS A 247 10.27 1.60 -9.34
N ARG A 248 10.86 0.45 -9.64
CA ARG A 248 10.18 -0.84 -9.61
C ARG A 248 11.08 -1.88 -8.96
N TYR A 249 10.52 -2.62 -8.01
CA TYR A 249 11.21 -3.70 -7.29
C TYR A 249 10.44 -4.99 -7.48
N LYS A 250 11.17 -6.09 -7.57
CA LYS A 250 10.62 -7.44 -7.61
C LYS A 250 11.13 -8.21 -6.39
N PHE A 251 10.23 -8.89 -5.69
CA PHE A 251 10.61 -9.76 -4.60
C PHE A 251 11.28 -11.02 -5.12
N ARG A 252 12.40 -11.40 -4.52
CA ARG A 252 13.06 -12.68 -4.69
C ARG A 252 12.99 -13.43 -3.37
N SER A 253 12.31 -14.57 -3.36
CA SER A 253 12.41 -15.48 -2.22
C SER A 253 13.82 -16.02 -2.13
N ALA A 254 14.28 -16.26 -0.91
CA ALA A 254 15.45 -17.09 -0.69
C ALA A 254 15.21 -18.49 -1.25
N LYS A 255 16.22 -19.06 -1.87
CA LYS A 255 16.20 -20.45 -2.31
C LYS A 255 16.44 -21.37 -1.13
#